data_9d32e15de6f6e80e594a34ad6353bbb0
#
_entry.id   9d32e15de6f6e80e594a34ad6353bbb0
#
_cell.length_a   1.000
_cell.length_b   1.000
_cell.length_c   1.000
_cell.angle_alpha   90.00
_cell.angle_beta   90.00
_cell.angle_gamma   90.00
#
_symmetry.space_group_name_H-M   'P 1'
#
loop_
_entity.id
_entity.type
_entity.pdbx_description
1 polymer ?
#
loop_
_entity_poly.entity_id
_entity_poly.type
_entity_poly.pdbx_seq_one_letter_code
_entity_poly.pdbx_strand_id
1 'polypeptide(L)'
;MLPEGERMDFVAVTTPNSTHFPIAMAALEHGFHVICEKPMTFTLEEALALRDKVRETGLVFALMHNYSAYPMIRQMKKMIEDGKIGTLRKIVATYDLGWLASPNAGKQATWRVDPKFSGAAACVGDIGTHAEQLIEFTTGLKITELAADLATFVDGRTLDDDATIMLRFDNGAKGVIECSEVACGEENQFKLRVYGSEGSFEWSQQEPENLIMRTNDAAMKTLRRGWAELDPSVQAMVRLPAGHPEGFFEAFANIYNEFASAVAAKMDGTEYAGLFPTEEAGVRGMNFIASVVSSAKQNGAWVKLGEL
;
A
#
# COMPACT_ATOMS: atom_id res chain seq x y z
N MET A 1 -20.81 -11.15 -26.50
CA MET A 1 -20.66 -11.50 -25.06
C MET A 1 -20.78 -13.02 -24.92
N LEU A 2 -20.00 -13.64 -24.05
CA LEU A 2 -20.18 -15.05 -23.74
C LEU A 2 -21.52 -15.26 -23.02
N PRO A 3 -22.14 -16.42 -23.12
CA PRO A 3 -23.34 -16.78 -22.37
C PRO A 3 -23.11 -16.66 -20.86
N GLU A 4 -24.19 -16.45 -20.10
CA GLU A 4 -24.18 -16.50 -18.64
C GLU A 4 -23.67 -17.88 -18.19
N GLY A 5 -22.67 -17.90 -17.30
CA GLY A 5 -21.97 -19.14 -16.88
C GLY A 5 -20.70 -19.48 -17.67
N GLU A 6 -20.44 -18.84 -18.82
CA GLU A 6 -19.17 -18.91 -19.54
C GLU A 6 -18.35 -17.62 -19.41
N ARG A 7 -18.93 -16.60 -18.79
CA ARG A 7 -18.35 -15.29 -18.59
C ARG A 7 -17.44 -15.30 -17.34
N MET A 8 -16.31 -14.61 -17.41
CA MET A 8 -15.47 -14.35 -16.24
C MET A 8 -16.17 -13.38 -15.27
N ASP A 9 -15.90 -13.52 -13.96
CA ASP A 9 -16.53 -12.69 -12.94
C ASP A 9 -15.77 -11.37 -12.73
N PHE A 10 -14.47 -11.35 -13.00
CA PHE A 10 -13.63 -10.17 -12.77
C PHE A 10 -12.51 -10.02 -13.80
N VAL A 11 -11.94 -8.82 -13.82
CA VAL A 11 -10.75 -8.47 -14.60
C VAL A 11 -9.62 -8.11 -13.64
N ALA A 12 -8.42 -8.69 -13.84
CA ALA A 12 -7.19 -8.29 -13.18
C ALA A 12 -6.42 -7.32 -14.10
N VAL A 13 -6.21 -6.08 -13.63
CA VAL A 13 -5.49 -5.04 -14.36
C VAL A 13 -4.06 -4.97 -13.84
N THR A 14 -3.11 -5.45 -14.65
CA THR A 14 -1.67 -5.57 -14.29
C THR A 14 -0.78 -4.91 -15.35
N THR A 15 -1.25 -3.84 -15.93
CA THR A 15 -0.62 -3.08 -17.02
C THR A 15 0.18 -1.90 -16.48
N PRO A 16 0.86 -1.09 -17.31
CA PRO A 16 1.45 0.18 -16.87
C PRO A 16 0.39 1.18 -16.36
N ASN A 17 0.78 2.04 -15.42
CA ASN A 17 -0.10 2.97 -14.70
C ASN A 17 -1.05 3.76 -15.61
N SER A 18 -0.53 4.26 -16.75
CA SER A 18 -1.31 5.07 -17.72
C SER A 18 -2.51 4.35 -18.34
N THR A 19 -2.60 3.02 -18.18
CA THR A 19 -3.69 2.22 -18.77
C THR A 19 -4.64 1.62 -17.73
N HIS A 20 -4.36 1.81 -16.43
CA HIS A 20 -5.21 1.30 -15.36
C HIS A 20 -6.63 1.85 -15.46
N PHE A 21 -6.76 3.18 -15.53
CA PHE A 21 -8.06 3.85 -15.56
C PHE A 21 -8.95 3.42 -16.74
N PRO A 22 -8.53 3.53 -18.01
CA PRO A 22 -9.39 3.15 -19.12
C PRO A 22 -9.78 1.68 -19.10
N ILE A 23 -8.91 0.77 -18.65
CA ILE A 23 -9.23 -0.66 -18.58
C ILE A 23 -10.21 -0.94 -17.43
N ALA A 24 -9.96 -0.39 -16.24
CA ALA A 24 -10.82 -0.59 -15.08
C ALA A 24 -12.22 0.01 -15.31
N MET A 25 -12.31 1.21 -15.89
CA MET A 25 -13.59 1.83 -16.28
C MET A 25 -14.38 0.95 -17.25
N ALA A 26 -13.74 0.50 -18.33
CA ALA A 26 -14.38 -0.37 -19.31
C ALA A 26 -14.85 -1.70 -18.67
N ALA A 27 -14.07 -2.29 -17.77
CA ALA A 27 -14.46 -3.50 -17.06
C ALA A 27 -15.70 -3.27 -16.20
N LEU A 28 -15.75 -2.20 -15.40
CA LEU A 28 -16.89 -1.84 -14.56
C LEU A 28 -18.16 -1.55 -15.42
N GLU A 29 -18.02 -0.81 -16.53
CA GLU A 29 -19.12 -0.51 -17.46
C GLU A 29 -19.69 -1.77 -18.11
N HIS A 30 -18.90 -2.82 -18.25
CA HIS A 30 -19.33 -4.11 -18.75
C HIS A 30 -19.76 -5.09 -17.64
N GLY A 31 -19.84 -4.62 -16.40
CA GLY A 31 -20.33 -5.38 -15.24
C GLY A 31 -19.34 -6.42 -14.71
N PHE A 32 -18.03 -6.22 -14.88
CA PHE A 32 -17.00 -7.04 -14.26
C PHE A 32 -16.54 -6.41 -12.94
N HIS A 33 -16.32 -7.25 -11.93
CA HIS A 33 -15.52 -6.85 -10.76
C HIS A 33 -14.08 -6.59 -11.19
N VAL A 34 -13.35 -5.78 -10.43
CA VAL A 34 -11.98 -5.39 -10.82
C VAL A 34 -11.01 -5.58 -9.67
N ILE A 35 -9.86 -6.19 -9.95
CA ILE A 35 -8.67 -6.10 -9.12
C ILE A 35 -7.57 -5.40 -9.91
N CYS A 36 -7.06 -4.29 -9.39
CA CYS A 36 -6.15 -3.40 -10.11
C CYS A 36 -4.81 -3.28 -9.39
N GLU A 37 -3.71 -3.21 -10.16
CA GLU A 37 -2.40 -2.86 -9.63
C GLU A 37 -2.34 -1.39 -9.18
N LYS A 38 -1.41 -1.11 -8.31
CA LYS A 38 -1.10 0.24 -7.80
C LYS A 38 -0.08 0.97 -8.70
N PRO A 39 -0.04 2.29 -8.67
CA PRO A 39 -1.08 3.20 -8.17
C PRO A 39 -2.36 3.04 -8.98
N MET A 40 -3.52 3.32 -8.37
CA MET A 40 -4.83 2.98 -8.96
C MET A 40 -5.05 3.57 -10.35
N THR A 41 -4.58 4.80 -10.56
CA THR A 41 -4.77 5.55 -11.82
C THR A 41 -3.55 6.40 -12.14
N PHE A 42 -3.61 7.14 -13.25
CA PHE A 42 -2.54 8.03 -13.67
C PHE A 42 -2.67 9.42 -13.02
N THR A 43 -3.89 9.89 -12.78
CA THR A 43 -4.17 11.18 -12.13
C THR A 43 -5.17 11.03 -10.99
N LEU A 44 -5.26 12.05 -10.11
CA LEU A 44 -6.22 12.09 -9.02
C LEU A 44 -7.66 12.20 -9.55
N GLU A 45 -7.88 12.96 -10.63
CA GLU A 45 -9.19 13.11 -11.26
C GLU A 45 -9.71 11.77 -11.80
N GLU A 46 -8.84 10.97 -12.40
CA GLU A 46 -9.17 9.61 -12.83
C GLU A 46 -9.54 8.72 -11.63
N ALA A 47 -8.84 8.86 -10.50
CA ALA A 47 -9.13 8.08 -9.29
C ALA A 47 -10.50 8.41 -8.72
N LEU A 48 -10.86 9.69 -8.69
CA LEU A 48 -12.19 10.14 -8.26
C LEU A 48 -13.28 9.61 -9.18
N ALA A 49 -13.09 9.69 -10.50
CA ALA A 49 -14.04 9.17 -11.48
C ALA A 49 -14.20 7.64 -11.38
N LEU A 50 -13.10 6.91 -11.14
CA LEU A 50 -13.13 5.46 -10.98
C LEU A 50 -13.86 5.06 -9.69
N ARG A 51 -13.59 5.74 -8.57
CA ARG A 51 -14.33 5.56 -7.31
C ARG A 51 -15.84 5.75 -7.51
N ASP A 52 -16.21 6.85 -8.16
CA ASP A 52 -17.62 7.17 -8.40
C ASP A 52 -18.28 6.09 -9.28
N LYS A 53 -17.55 5.54 -10.27
CA LYS A 53 -18.02 4.41 -11.08
C LYS A 53 -18.17 3.12 -10.26
N VAL A 54 -17.27 2.81 -9.37
CA VAL A 54 -17.38 1.66 -8.44
C VAL A 54 -18.65 1.80 -7.59
N ARG A 55 -18.87 2.99 -7.03
CA ARG A 55 -20.08 3.28 -6.22
C ARG A 55 -21.37 3.19 -7.05
N GLU A 56 -21.37 3.70 -8.29
CA GLU A 56 -22.51 3.65 -9.23
C GLU A 56 -22.88 2.21 -9.57
N THR A 57 -21.89 1.39 -9.91
CA THR A 57 -22.13 0.00 -10.33
C THR A 57 -22.34 -0.95 -9.15
N GLY A 58 -21.85 -0.58 -7.97
CA GLY A 58 -21.82 -1.43 -6.80
C GLY A 58 -20.99 -2.69 -6.96
N LEU A 59 -20.10 -2.75 -7.96
CA LEU A 59 -19.21 -3.87 -8.19
C LEU A 59 -18.04 -3.83 -7.18
N VAL A 60 -17.45 -4.98 -6.93
CA VAL A 60 -16.29 -5.10 -6.04
C VAL A 60 -15.04 -4.62 -6.77
N PHE A 61 -14.29 -3.72 -6.11
CA PHE A 61 -13.00 -3.25 -6.58
C PHE A 61 -11.94 -3.50 -5.50
N ALA A 62 -10.82 -4.09 -5.90
CA ALA A 62 -9.65 -4.24 -5.02
C ALA A 62 -8.42 -3.57 -5.64
N LEU A 63 -7.61 -2.93 -4.79
CA LEU A 63 -6.32 -2.36 -5.16
C LEU A 63 -5.18 -3.20 -4.58
N MET A 64 -4.17 -3.50 -5.41
CA MET A 64 -3.12 -4.44 -5.06
C MET A 64 -2.01 -3.79 -4.21
N HIS A 65 -2.33 -3.40 -2.98
CA HIS A 65 -1.34 -3.10 -1.96
C HIS A 65 -1.03 -4.35 -1.13
N ASN A 66 -0.27 -5.26 -1.71
CA ASN A 66 0.00 -6.59 -1.17
C ASN A 66 0.62 -6.59 0.24
N TYR A 67 1.40 -5.56 0.60
CA TYR A 67 2.03 -5.48 1.93
C TYR A 67 1.03 -5.45 3.08
N SER A 68 -0.18 -4.93 2.88
CA SER A 68 -1.25 -4.94 3.87
C SER A 68 -1.79 -6.36 4.18
N ALA A 69 -1.47 -7.35 3.35
CA ALA A 69 -1.97 -8.71 3.46
C ALA A 69 -0.95 -9.73 4.01
N TYR A 70 0.21 -9.27 4.49
CA TYR A 70 1.10 -10.11 5.26
C TYR A 70 0.48 -10.43 6.63
N PRO A 71 0.49 -11.68 7.11
CA PRO A 71 -0.10 -12.04 8.41
C PRO A 71 0.44 -11.20 9.56
N MET A 72 1.75 -10.90 9.60
CA MET A 72 2.33 -10.12 10.69
C MET A 72 1.99 -8.63 10.65
N ILE A 73 1.65 -8.07 9.48
CA ILE A 73 1.06 -6.73 9.35
C ILE A 73 -0.37 -6.72 9.90
N ARG A 74 -1.17 -7.73 9.58
CA ARG A 74 -2.53 -7.89 10.16
C ARG A 74 -2.48 -8.05 11.68
N GLN A 75 -1.50 -8.81 12.18
CA GLN A 75 -1.26 -8.96 13.61
C GLN A 75 -0.88 -7.62 14.27
N MET A 76 0.02 -6.84 13.64
CA MET A 76 0.38 -5.51 14.13
C MET A 76 -0.85 -4.60 14.20
N LYS A 77 -1.65 -4.54 13.13
CA LYS A 77 -2.91 -3.79 13.08
C LYS A 77 -3.82 -4.16 14.24
N LYS A 78 -4.10 -5.46 14.41
CA LYS A 78 -4.96 -5.97 15.49
C LYS A 78 -4.44 -5.59 16.87
N MET A 79 -3.14 -5.71 17.10
CA MET A 79 -2.53 -5.34 18.39
C MET A 79 -2.56 -3.83 18.65
N ILE A 80 -2.48 -3.00 17.62
CA ILE A 80 -2.65 -1.55 17.73
C ILE A 80 -4.10 -1.22 18.08
N GLU A 81 -5.07 -1.81 17.41
CA GLU A 81 -6.50 -1.67 17.71
C GLU A 81 -6.85 -2.09 19.15
N ASP A 82 -6.21 -3.15 19.64
CA ASP A 82 -6.33 -3.64 21.02
C ASP A 82 -5.57 -2.77 22.06
N GLY A 83 -4.91 -1.67 21.63
CA GLY A 83 -4.21 -0.73 22.51
C GLY A 83 -2.90 -1.25 23.11
N LYS A 84 -2.28 -2.29 22.53
CA LYS A 84 -1.08 -2.98 23.10
C LYS A 84 0.17 -2.10 23.22
N ILE A 85 0.19 -0.95 22.57
CA ILE A 85 1.31 0.01 22.65
C ILE A 85 0.84 1.41 23.10
N GLY A 86 -0.41 1.52 23.56
CA GLY A 86 -1.00 2.78 24.01
C GLY A 86 -1.27 3.77 22.86
N THR A 87 -1.29 5.06 23.18
CA THR A 87 -1.55 6.14 22.19
C THR A 87 -0.41 6.28 21.20
N LEU A 88 -0.70 6.21 19.91
CA LEU A 88 0.31 6.35 18.85
C LEU A 88 0.90 7.76 18.80
N ARG A 89 2.24 7.86 18.68
CA ARG A 89 3.00 9.12 18.74
C ARG A 89 3.88 9.37 17.54
N LYS A 90 4.52 8.31 17.01
CA LYS A 90 5.47 8.42 15.91
C LYS A 90 5.40 7.19 15.01
N ILE A 91 5.41 7.41 13.69
CA ILE A 91 5.42 6.36 12.67
C ILE A 91 6.60 6.63 11.73
N VAL A 92 7.37 5.59 11.42
CA VAL A 92 8.51 5.66 10.50
C VAL A 92 8.41 4.53 9.51
N ALA A 93 8.35 4.86 8.23
CA ALA A 93 8.44 3.90 7.15
C ALA A 93 9.67 4.21 6.28
N THR A 94 10.43 3.19 5.94
CA THR A 94 11.55 3.28 5.00
C THR A 94 11.36 2.25 3.92
N TYR A 95 11.53 2.63 2.66
CA TYR A 95 11.44 1.71 1.54
C TYR A 95 12.56 1.98 0.54
N ASP A 96 13.62 1.19 0.64
CA ASP A 96 14.86 1.41 -0.07
C ASP A 96 15.15 0.28 -1.05
N LEU A 97 15.46 0.65 -2.28
CA LEU A 97 15.81 -0.19 -3.42
C LEU A 97 17.02 0.40 -4.15
N GLY A 98 17.88 -0.45 -4.67
CA GLY A 98 19.05 -0.02 -5.49
C GLY A 98 18.89 -0.30 -6.98
N TRP A 99 17.75 -0.83 -7.42
CA TRP A 99 17.58 -1.37 -8.76
C TRP A 99 17.54 -0.33 -9.89
N LEU A 100 17.18 0.92 -9.58
CA LEU A 100 17.20 2.05 -10.51
C LEU A 100 18.43 2.95 -10.34
N ALA A 101 19.42 2.56 -9.57
CA ALA A 101 20.63 3.37 -9.33
C ALA A 101 21.49 3.60 -10.60
N SER A 102 21.20 2.93 -11.71
CA SER A 102 21.91 3.07 -12.97
C SER A 102 20.96 3.56 -14.09
N PRO A 103 21.45 4.37 -15.05
CA PRO A 103 20.64 4.80 -16.20
C PRO A 103 20.06 3.66 -17.03
N ASN A 104 20.72 2.50 -17.05
CA ASN A 104 20.38 1.32 -17.87
C ASN A 104 19.78 0.18 -17.03
N ALA A 105 18.81 0.46 -16.18
CA ALA A 105 18.21 -0.52 -15.27
C ALA A 105 17.29 -1.58 -15.95
N GLY A 106 17.27 -1.68 -17.29
CA GLY A 106 16.55 -2.69 -18.06
C GLY A 106 15.11 -2.31 -18.45
N LYS A 107 14.43 -3.24 -19.16
CA LYS A 107 13.11 -3.00 -19.77
C LYS A 107 12.03 -2.64 -18.75
N GLN A 108 12.05 -3.24 -17.59
CA GLN A 108 11.06 -2.97 -16.51
C GLN A 108 11.20 -1.56 -15.93
N ALA A 109 12.41 -1.03 -15.90
CA ALA A 109 12.70 0.32 -15.43
C ALA A 109 12.24 1.41 -16.41
N THR A 110 12.33 1.12 -17.71
CA THR A 110 12.16 2.13 -18.79
C THR A 110 10.82 2.86 -18.69
N TRP A 111 9.72 2.17 -18.48
CA TRP A 111 8.41 2.81 -18.40
C TRP A 111 8.17 3.51 -17.04
N ARG A 112 8.80 3.03 -15.95
CA ARG A 112 8.64 3.60 -14.60
C ARG A 112 9.29 4.98 -14.46
N VAL A 113 10.36 5.23 -15.21
CA VAL A 113 11.06 6.51 -15.19
C VAL A 113 10.58 7.47 -16.28
N ASP A 114 9.64 7.04 -17.14
CA ASP A 114 9.05 7.89 -18.18
C ASP A 114 7.72 8.49 -17.66
N PRO A 115 7.61 9.83 -17.55
CA PRO A 115 6.40 10.49 -17.05
C PRO A 115 5.14 10.19 -17.88
N LYS A 116 5.28 9.74 -19.13
CA LYS A 116 4.13 9.34 -19.97
C LYS A 116 3.45 8.06 -19.49
N PHE A 117 4.15 7.22 -18.76
CA PHE A 117 3.64 5.93 -18.29
C PHE A 117 3.51 5.90 -16.78
N SER A 118 4.39 6.57 -16.06
CA SER A 118 4.47 6.54 -14.59
C SER A 118 3.58 7.59 -13.92
N GLY A 119 3.38 8.74 -14.56
CA GLY A 119 2.59 9.84 -14.03
C GLY A 119 3.46 10.95 -13.43
N ALA A 120 2.99 11.59 -12.37
CA ALA A 120 3.59 12.78 -11.78
C ALA A 120 4.82 12.49 -10.90
N ALA A 121 5.04 11.25 -10.49
CA ALA A 121 6.15 10.80 -9.63
C ALA A 121 6.55 9.37 -10.02
N ALA A 122 7.83 9.02 -9.87
CA ALA A 122 8.34 7.67 -10.09
C ALA A 122 8.50 6.93 -8.75
N CYS A 123 9.50 7.25 -7.97
CA CYS A 123 9.78 6.62 -6.67
C CYS A 123 8.59 6.73 -5.71
N VAL A 124 8.02 7.92 -5.54
CA VAL A 124 6.83 8.11 -4.69
C VAL A 124 5.64 7.32 -5.22
N GLY A 125 5.42 7.29 -6.53
CA GLY A 125 4.34 6.53 -7.15
C GLY A 125 4.52 5.01 -7.05
N ASP A 126 5.73 4.50 -7.22
CA ASP A 126 6.01 3.07 -7.17
C ASP A 126 6.08 2.53 -5.73
N ILE A 127 6.85 3.15 -4.85
CA ILE A 127 7.12 2.63 -3.50
C ILE A 127 6.58 3.51 -2.36
N GLY A 128 6.55 4.84 -2.53
CA GLY A 128 6.00 5.76 -1.53
C GLY A 128 4.53 5.52 -1.21
N THR A 129 3.71 5.17 -2.22
CA THR A 129 2.28 4.82 -2.05
C THR A 129 2.07 3.56 -1.22
N HIS A 130 2.97 2.57 -1.31
CA HIS A 130 2.93 1.41 -0.44
C HIS A 130 3.16 1.80 1.02
N ALA A 131 4.12 2.70 1.27
CA ALA A 131 4.42 3.17 2.62
C ALA A 131 3.26 3.97 3.22
N GLU A 132 2.66 4.88 2.45
CA GLU A 132 1.47 5.63 2.84
C GLU A 132 0.32 4.70 3.20
N GLN A 133 -0.05 3.80 2.28
CA GLN A 133 -1.14 2.85 2.47
C GLN A 133 -0.91 1.94 3.68
N LEU A 134 0.31 1.40 3.83
CA LEU A 134 0.63 0.51 4.94
C LEU A 134 0.55 1.22 6.30
N ILE A 135 0.99 2.48 6.39
CA ILE A 135 0.86 3.31 7.58
C ILE A 135 -0.61 3.49 7.95
N GLU A 136 -1.43 4.02 7.03
CA GLU A 136 -2.84 4.29 7.32
C GLU A 136 -3.62 3.00 7.61
N PHE A 137 -3.37 1.94 6.85
CA PHE A 137 -3.98 0.63 7.07
C PHE A 137 -3.67 0.06 8.45
N THR A 138 -2.39 0.07 8.84
CA THR A 138 -1.93 -0.59 10.07
C THR A 138 -2.31 0.21 11.31
N THR A 139 -2.22 1.53 11.25
CA THR A 139 -2.44 2.40 12.41
C THR A 139 -3.88 2.89 12.57
N GLY A 140 -4.67 2.86 11.49
CA GLY A 140 -5.99 3.49 11.43
C GLY A 140 -5.97 5.02 11.41
N LEU A 141 -4.78 5.65 11.54
CA LEU A 141 -4.61 7.09 11.50
C LEU A 141 -4.69 7.62 10.07
N LYS A 142 -5.10 8.88 9.93
CA LYS A 142 -5.11 9.58 8.64
C LYS A 142 -4.01 10.64 8.59
N ILE A 143 -3.24 10.64 7.51
CA ILE A 143 -2.30 11.72 7.21
C ILE A 143 -3.12 12.97 6.87
N THR A 144 -2.92 14.04 7.62
CA THR A 144 -3.64 15.31 7.43
C THR A 144 -2.81 16.38 6.73
N GLU A 145 -1.50 16.34 6.94
CA GLU A 145 -0.56 17.28 6.32
C GLU A 145 0.77 16.54 6.03
N LEU A 146 1.45 16.96 4.98
CA LEU A 146 2.79 16.49 4.66
C LEU A 146 3.70 17.63 4.18
N ALA A 147 5.01 17.42 4.29
CA ALA A 147 6.04 18.24 3.68
C ALA A 147 7.10 17.30 3.06
N ALA A 148 7.47 17.53 1.81
CA ALA A 148 8.27 16.59 1.03
C ALA A 148 9.47 17.25 0.36
N ASP A 149 10.59 16.55 0.38
CA ASP A 149 11.78 16.81 -0.43
C ASP A 149 11.95 15.65 -1.42
N LEU A 150 12.01 15.98 -2.71
CA LEU A 150 12.19 15.02 -3.80
C LEU A 150 13.53 15.28 -4.48
N ALA A 151 14.25 14.21 -4.79
CA ALA A 151 15.48 14.28 -5.55
C ALA A 151 15.43 13.41 -6.80
N THR A 152 16.24 13.79 -7.79
CA THR A 152 16.53 13.03 -9.01
C THR A 152 18.04 12.94 -9.15
N PHE A 153 18.63 11.82 -8.76
CA PHE A 153 20.07 11.62 -8.71
C PHE A 153 20.64 11.05 -10.01
N VAL A 154 19.84 10.30 -10.77
CA VAL A 154 20.32 9.65 -11.99
C VAL A 154 20.16 10.55 -13.20
N ASP A 155 21.27 10.79 -13.89
CA ASP A 155 21.31 11.66 -15.08
C ASP A 155 20.30 11.24 -16.15
N GLY A 156 19.62 12.23 -16.72
CA GLY A 156 18.64 12.06 -17.80
C GLY A 156 17.23 11.68 -17.33
N ARG A 157 16.98 11.50 -16.04
CA ARG A 157 15.64 11.35 -15.47
C ARG A 157 15.00 12.71 -15.20
N THR A 158 13.68 12.72 -15.19
CA THR A 158 12.87 13.93 -14.93
C THR A 158 11.92 13.76 -13.75
N LEU A 159 11.70 12.53 -13.31
CA LEU A 159 10.92 12.19 -12.13
C LEU A 159 11.84 11.87 -10.95
N ASP A 160 11.28 11.87 -9.77
CA ASP A 160 11.94 11.54 -8.53
C ASP A 160 12.47 10.09 -8.54
N ASP A 161 13.65 9.90 -8.01
CA ASP A 161 14.21 8.57 -7.69
C ASP A 161 14.53 8.42 -6.20
N ASP A 162 14.27 9.48 -5.42
CA ASP A 162 14.42 9.54 -3.96
C ASP A 162 13.43 10.53 -3.35
N ALA A 163 12.93 10.24 -2.14
CA ALA A 163 12.03 11.12 -1.42
C ALA A 163 12.13 10.99 0.10
N THR A 164 12.12 12.13 0.79
CA THR A 164 11.90 12.23 2.23
C THR A 164 10.64 13.02 2.50
N ILE A 165 9.67 12.43 3.20
CA ILE A 165 8.33 12.98 3.39
C ILE A 165 8.00 13.01 4.89
N MET A 166 7.86 14.20 5.46
CA MET A 166 7.38 14.40 6.83
C MET A 166 5.85 14.39 6.89
N LEU A 167 5.29 13.76 7.91
CA LEU A 167 3.86 13.53 8.05
C LEU A 167 3.30 14.07 9.37
N ARG A 168 2.04 14.54 9.35
CA ARG A 168 1.21 14.81 10.52
C ARG A 168 -0.09 14.02 10.40
N PHE A 169 -0.54 13.48 11.53
CA PHE A 169 -1.74 12.65 11.59
C PHE A 169 -2.86 13.34 12.36
N ASP A 170 -4.08 12.86 12.16
CA ASP A 170 -5.33 13.36 12.75
C ASP A 170 -5.35 13.31 14.28
N ASN A 171 -4.63 12.37 14.92
CA ASN A 171 -4.47 12.27 16.37
C ASN A 171 -3.33 13.15 16.93
N GLY A 172 -2.63 13.92 16.10
CA GLY A 172 -1.45 14.71 16.46
C GLY A 172 -0.13 13.97 16.45
N ALA A 173 -0.09 12.67 16.13
CA ALA A 173 1.14 11.93 15.90
C ALA A 173 1.91 12.51 14.69
N LYS A 174 3.21 12.20 14.64
CA LYS A 174 4.09 12.60 13.55
C LYS A 174 4.73 11.38 12.89
N GLY A 175 5.09 11.51 11.63
CA GLY A 175 5.78 10.45 10.92
C GLY A 175 6.76 10.92 9.88
N VAL A 176 7.43 9.95 9.29
CA VAL A 176 8.29 10.14 8.13
C VAL A 176 8.18 8.91 7.22
N ILE A 177 8.15 9.15 5.93
CA ILE A 177 8.41 8.16 4.89
C ILE A 177 9.72 8.57 4.24
N GLU A 178 10.67 7.65 4.18
CA GLU A 178 11.88 7.72 3.37
C GLU A 178 11.75 6.63 2.32
N CYS A 179 11.86 6.97 1.04
CA CYS A 179 11.84 6.01 -0.04
C CYS A 179 12.84 6.36 -1.13
N SER A 180 13.58 5.34 -1.60
CA SER A 180 14.64 5.50 -2.57
C SER A 180 14.68 4.31 -3.53
N GLU A 181 14.79 4.57 -4.82
CA GLU A 181 15.06 3.55 -5.84
C GLU A 181 16.53 3.52 -6.27
N VAL A 182 17.35 4.36 -5.63
CA VAL A 182 18.78 4.52 -5.92
C VAL A 182 19.68 4.24 -4.71
N ALA A 183 19.14 3.63 -3.66
CA ALA A 183 19.88 3.20 -2.48
C ALA A 183 20.73 1.97 -2.82
N CYS A 184 21.94 2.19 -3.33
CA CYS A 184 22.84 1.14 -3.82
C CYS A 184 23.11 0.08 -2.76
N GLY A 185 22.85 -1.19 -3.11
CA GLY A 185 23.06 -2.33 -2.22
C GLY A 185 21.80 -2.81 -1.49
N GLU A 186 20.74 -1.99 -1.48
CA GLU A 186 19.44 -2.41 -0.96
C GLU A 186 18.65 -3.17 -2.04
N GLU A 187 18.07 -4.31 -1.64
CA GLU A 187 17.31 -5.16 -2.58
C GLU A 187 15.84 -4.77 -2.60
N ASN A 188 15.15 -4.85 -1.47
CA ASN A 188 13.73 -4.49 -1.31
C ASN A 188 13.44 -4.25 0.19
N GLN A 189 14.13 -3.26 0.78
CA GLN A 189 14.11 -2.99 2.22
C GLN A 189 12.91 -2.12 2.59
N PHE A 190 11.73 -2.74 2.69
CA PHE A 190 10.57 -2.07 3.25
C PHE A 190 10.43 -2.37 4.75
N LYS A 191 10.44 -1.33 5.56
CA LYS A 191 10.34 -1.42 7.02
C LYS A 191 9.31 -0.43 7.55
N LEU A 192 8.47 -0.91 8.49
CA LEU A 192 7.51 -0.08 9.22
C LEU A 192 7.79 -0.15 10.72
N ARG A 193 7.91 1.01 11.37
CA ARG A 193 8.03 1.16 12.82
C ARG A 193 6.94 2.07 13.35
N VAL A 194 6.22 1.59 14.36
CA VAL A 194 5.11 2.32 15.00
C VAL A 194 5.40 2.43 16.49
N TYR A 195 5.43 3.65 17.00
CA TYR A 195 5.73 3.97 18.39
C TYR A 195 4.49 4.55 19.07
N GLY A 196 4.08 3.90 20.15
CA GLY A 196 3.04 4.37 21.06
C GLY A 196 3.61 4.92 22.37
N SER A 197 2.69 5.20 23.31
CA SER A 197 3.07 5.66 24.66
C SER A 197 3.63 4.56 25.56
N GLU A 198 3.31 3.31 25.29
CA GLU A 198 3.63 2.14 26.14
C GLU A 198 4.54 1.13 25.45
N GLY A 199 4.69 1.20 24.14
CA GLY A 199 5.54 0.29 23.39
C GLY A 199 5.67 0.66 21.93
N SER A 200 6.25 -0.25 21.17
CA SER A 200 6.45 -0.09 19.72
C SER A 200 6.41 -1.42 19.01
N PHE A 201 6.08 -1.35 17.72
CA PHE A 201 6.20 -2.44 16.78
C PHE A 201 7.19 -2.12 15.67
N GLU A 202 7.86 -3.16 15.16
CA GLU A 202 8.67 -3.10 13.95
C GLU A 202 8.44 -4.33 13.10
N TRP A 203 8.21 -4.10 11.80
CA TRP A 203 8.12 -5.13 10.80
C TRP A 203 9.03 -4.80 9.61
N SER A 204 9.62 -5.83 9.01
CA SER A 204 10.45 -5.71 7.81
C SER A 204 10.02 -6.71 6.76
N GLN A 205 9.91 -6.28 5.51
CA GLN A 205 9.55 -7.13 4.39
C GLN A 205 10.59 -8.21 4.09
N GLN A 206 11.87 -7.97 4.40
CA GLN A 206 12.92 -8.98 4.23
C GLN A 206 12.85 -10.10 5.27
N GLU A 207 12.14 -9.87 6.39
CA GLU A 207 11.81 -10.88 7.40
C GLU A 207 10.31 -10.87 7.72
N PRO A 208 9.43 -11.13 6.73
CA PRO A 208 8.00 -10.81 6.83
C PRO A 208 7.26 -11.68 7.84
N GLU A 209 7.84 -12.79 8.26
CA GLU A 209 7.28 -13.71 9.25
C GLU A 209 7.46 -13.24 10.70
N ASN A 210 8.21 -12.17 10.93
CA ASN A 210 8.54 -11.64 12.24
C ASN A 210 7.84 -10.30 12.50
N LEU A 211 7.28 -10.13 13.69
CA LEU A 211 6.85 -8.85 14.23
C LEU A 211 7.57 -8.62 15.56
N ILE A 212 8.36 -7.58 15.63
CA ILE A 212 9.12 -7.22 16.83
C ILE A 212 8.25 -6.27 17.68
N MET A 213 8.05 -6.62 18.94
CA MET A 213 7.41 -5.79 19.95
C MET A 213 8.41 -5.39 21.02
N ARG A 214 8.43 -4.11 21.39
CA ARG A 214 9.25 -3.55 22.47
C ARG A 214 8.38 -2.76 23.42
N THR A 215 8.62 -2.92 24.71
CA THR A 215 8.04 -2.11 25.80
C THR A 215 9.18 -1.62 26.70
N ASN A 216 8.91 -0.62 27.55
CA ASN A 216 9.95 -0.07 28.43
C ASN A 216 10.23 -0.94 29.67
N ASP A 217 9.34 -1.86 29.99
CA ASP A 217 9.32 -2.65 31.22
C ASP A 217 9.62 -4.13 31.01
N ALA A 218 9.80 -4.58 29.77
CA ALA A 218 10.05 -5.97 29.44
C ALA A 218 11.09 -6.14 28.32
N ALA A 219 11.66 -7.34 28.21
CA ALA A 219 12.54 -7.70 27.11
C ALA A 219 11.78 -7.67 25.77
N MET A 220 12.50 -7.32 24.71
CA MET A 220 11.99 -7.38 23.34
C MET A 220 11.44 -8.77 23.02
N LYS A 221 10.26 -8.80 22.39
CA LYS A 221 9.61 -10.03 21.92
C LYS A 221 9.55 -10.04 20.39
N THR A 222 9.75 -11.21 19.80
CA THR A 222 9.49 -11.47 18.39
C THR A 222 8.29 -12.41 18.29
N LEU A 223 7.19 -11.87 17.79
CA LEU A 223 6.03 -12.69 17.40
C LEU A 223 6.30 -13.27 16.02
N ARG A 224 5.96 -14.52 15.80
CA ARG A 224 6.20 -15.18 14.52
C ARG A 224 4.92 -15.78 13.94
N ARG A 225 4.82 -15.75 12.62
CA ARG A 225 3.75 -16.38 11.86
C ARG A 225 3.59 -17.88 12.23
N GLY A 226 2.33 -18.32 12.32
CA GLY A 226 1.99 -19.72 12.52
C GLY A 226 2.01 -20.21 13.98
N TRP A 227 2.26 -19.35 14.96
CA TRP A 227 2.16 -19.66 16.38
C TRP A 227 0.76 -19.35 16.94
N ALA A 228 0.30 -20.16 17.89
CA ALA A 228 -1.06 -20.11 18.44
C ALA A 228 -1.42 -18.83 19.20
N GLU A 229 -0.45 -17.97 19.52
CA GLU A 229 -0.64 -16.68 20.19
C GLU A 229 -1.09 -15.54 19.27
N LEU A 230 -1.14 -15.79 17.96
CA LEU A 230 -1.66 -14.81 17.00
C LEU A 230 -3.19 -14.76 17.04
N ASP A 231 -3.75 -13.62 16.63
CA ASP A 231 -5.19 -13.46 16.51
C ASP A 231 -5.80 -14.53 15.57
N PRO A 232 -6.97 -15.10 15.89
CA PRO A 232 -7.60 -16.12 15.04
C PRO A 232 -7.83 -15.68 13.59
N SER A 233 -8.15 -14.41 13.35
CA SER A 233 -8.31 -13.88 11.99
C SER A 233 -7.00 -13.87 11.20
N VAL A 234 -5.88 -13.65 11.88
CA VAL A 234 -4.54 -13.72 11.30
C VAL A 234 -4.13 -15.17 11.04
N GLN A 235 -4.43 -16.09 11.98
CA GLN A 235 -4.19 -17.51 11.80
C GLN A 235 -4.91 -18.08 10.58
N ALA A 236 -6.13 -17.61 10.29
CA ALA A 236 -6.88 -18.01 9.09
C ALA A 236 -6.19 -17.66 7.76
N MET A 237 -5.26 -16.70 7.76
CA MET A 237 -4.48 -16.32 6.58
C MET A 237 -3.21 -17.17 6.40
N VAL A 238 -2.80 -17.91 7.43
CA VAL A 238 -1.57 -18.74 7.42
C VAL A 238 -1.87 -20.07 6.71
N ARG A 239 -1.06 -20.44 5.75
CA ARG A 239 -1.22 -21.66 4.94
C ARG A 239 -0.27 -22.76 5.35
N LEU A 240 0.97 -22.41 5.72
CA LEU A 240 2.02 -23.35 6.04
C LEU A 240 2.27 -23.39 7.57
N PRO A 241 2.64 -24.55 8.12
CA PRO A 241 3.03 -24.62 9.52
C PRO A 241 4.19 -23.69 9.88
N ALA A 242 4.30 -23.31 11.14
CA ALA A 242 5.43 -22.53 11.65
C ALA A 242 6.78 -23.13 11.21
N GLY A 243 7.70 -22.27 10.77
CA GLY A 243 9.03 -22.67 10.28
C GLY A 243 9.10 -22.99 8.79
N HIS A 244 7.98 -23.04 8.06
CA HIS A 244 7.95 -23.09 6.61
C HIS A 244 7.71 -21.67 6.08
N PRO A 245 8.56 -21.11 5.20
CA PRO A 245 8.48 -19.71 4.81
C PRO A 245 7.21 -19.42 4.00
N GLU A 246 6.51 -18.34 4.35
CA GLU A 246 5.51 -17.66 3.55
C GLU A 246 5.95 -16.20 3.34
N GLY A 247 5.56 -15.59 2.23
CA GLY A 247 6.00 -14.25 1.95
C GLY A 247 5.18 -13.55 0.86
N PHE A 248 5.88 -13.07 -0.16
CA PHE A 248 5.36 -12.17 -1.17
C PHE A 248 4.18 -12.76 -1.96
N PHE A 249 4.27 -14.01 -2.40
CA PHE A 249 3.20 -14.65 -3.15
C PHE A 249 1.96 -14.90 -2.30
N GLU A 250 2.13 -15.29 -1.04
CA GLU A 250 1.02 -15.52 -0.12
C GLU A 250 0.31 -14.22 0.24
N ALA A 251 1.02 -13.10 0.31
CA ALA A 251 0.42 -11.79 0.51
C ALA A 251 -0.48 -11.40 -0.67
N PHE A 252 -0.04 -11.59 -1.92
CA PHE A 252 -0.91 -11.43 -3.09
C PHE A 252 -2.11 -12.38 -3.03
N ALA A 253 -1.87 -13.66 -2.76
CA ALA A 253 -2.93 -14.66 -2.67
C ALA A 253 -3.97 -14.32 -1.58
N ASN A 254 -3.56 -13.67 -0.49
CA ASN A 254 -4.48 -13.21 0.55
C ASN A 254 -5.45 -12.15 0.02
N ILE A 255 -4.95 -11.15 -0.73
CA ILE A 255 -5.83 -10.14 -1.35
C ILE A 255 -6.77 -10.77 -2.38
N TYR A 256 -6.26 -11.67 -3.23
CA TYR A 256 -7.11 -12.37 -4.20
C TYR A 256 -8.19 -13.21 -3.52
N ASN A 257 -7.88 -13.91 -2.42
CA ASN A 257 -8.87 -14.68 -1.67
C ASN A 257 -9.92 -13.79 -1.02
N GLU A 258 -9.53 -12.69 -0.37
CA GLU A 258 -10.48 -11.72 0.20
C GLU A 258 -11.36 -11.09 -0.88
N PHE A 259 -10.77 -10.69 -2.00
CA PHE A 259 -11.49 -10.16 -3.15
C PHE A 259 -12.48 -11.17 -3.72
N ALA A 260 -12.05 -12.40 -3.97
CA ALA A 260 -12.94 -13.46 -4.49
C ALA A 260 -14.09 -13.77 -3.51
N SER A 261 -13.81 -13.75 -2.20
CA SER A 261 -14.84 -13.93 -1.18
C SER A 261 -15.85 -12.77 -1.18
N ALA A 262 -15.38 -11.53 -1.39
CA ALA A 262 -16.24 -10.37 -1.52
C ALA A 262 -17.12 -10.44 -2.80
N VAL A 263 -16.55 -10.90 -3.92
CA VAL A 263 -17.30 -11.13 -5.16
C VAL A 263 -18.37 -12.20 -4.95
N ALA A 264 -18.03 -13.34 -4.36
CA ALA A 264 -18.98 -14.41 -4.07
C ALA A 264 -20.11 -13.92 -3.14
N ALA A 265 -19.77 -13.23 -2.05
CA ALA A 265 -20.77 -12.65 -1.14
C ALA A 265 -21.72 -11.67 -1.86
N LYS A 266 -21.16 -10.84 -2.75
CA LYS A 266 -21.96 -9.92 -3.57
C LYS A 266 -22.93 -10.66 -4.51
N MET A 267 -22.48 -11.74 -5.13
CA MET A 267 -23.32 -12.59 -5.99
C MET A 267 -24.44 -13.30 -5.20
N ASP A 268 -24.14 -13.69 -3.96
CA ASP A 268 -25.11 -14.34 -3.05
C ASP A 268 -26.01 -13.32 -2.32
N GLY A 269 -25.82 -12.02 -2.54
CA GLY A 269 -26.59 -10.97 -1.87
C GLY A 269 -26.27 -10.83 -0.38
N THR A 270 -25.08 -11.26 0.05
CA THR A 270 -24.55 -11.15 1.44
C THR A 270 -23.43 -10.09 1.50
N GLU A 271 -23.05 -9.73 2.73
CA GLU A 271 -21.93 -8.80 2.96
C GLU A 271 -20.66 -9.58 3.31
N TYR A 272 -19.53 -9.08 2.84
CA TYR A 272 -18.19 -9.56 3.18
C TYR A 272 -17.37 -8.44 3.84
N ALA A 273 -16.94 -8.66 5.06
CA ALA A 273 -16.14 -7.70 5.85
C ALA A 273 -14.63 -7.95 5.72
N GLY A 274 -14.14 -8.11 4.49
CA GLY A 274 -12.69 -8.27 4.22
C GLY A 274 -11.92 -6.96 4.43
N LEU A 275 -10.59 -7.11 4.59
CA LEU A 275 -9.68 -5.99 4.86
C LEU A 275 -8.79 -5.64 3.65
N PHE A 276 -9.13 -6.07 2.44
CA PHE A 276 -8.33 -5.72 1.25
C PHE A 276 -8.49 -4.23 0.91
N PRO A 277 -7.45 -3.59 0.36
CA PRO A 277 -7.53 -2.20 -0.08
C PRO A 277 -8.52 -2.03 -1.23
N THR A 278 -9.38 -1.01 -1.12
CA THR A 278 -10.43 -0.69 -2.11
C THR A 278 -10.05 0.55 -2.92
N GLU A 279 -11.00 1.02 -3.74
CA GLU A 279 -10.89 2.27 -4.50
C GLU A 279 -10.64 3.49 -3.59
N GLU A 280 -11.11 3.46 -2.35
CA GLU A 280 -10.86 4.53 -1.38
C GLU A 280 -9.36 4.65 -1.04
N ALA A 281 -8.69 3.52 -0.84
CA ALA A 281 -7.24 3.51 -0.67
C ALA A 281 -6.53 4.03 -1.93
N GLY A 282 -7.09 3.74 -3.12
CA GLY A 282 -6.58 4.23 -4.39
C GLY A 282 -6.68 5.75 -4.53
N VAL A 283 -7.84 6.33 -4.23
CA VAL A 283 -8.03 7.79 -4.21
C VAL A 283 -7.07 8.43 -3.20
N ARG A 284 -6.92 7.83 -2.03
CA ARG A 284 -6.02 8.30 -0.99
C ARG A 284 -4.57 8.32 -1.44
N GLY A 285 -4.09 7.24 -2.06
CA GLY A 285 -2.74 7.16 -2.62
C GLY A 285 -2.48 8.17 -3.73
N MET A 286 -3.45 8.41 -4.63
CA MET A 286 -3.33 9.42 -5.69
C MET A 286 -3.30 10.85 -5.12
N ASN A 287 -4.10 11.13 -4.08
CA ASN A 287 -4.04 12.40 -3.36
C ASN A 287 -2.68 12.59 -2.64
N PHE A 288 -2.14 11.53 -2.07
CA PHE A 288 -0.80 11.55 -1.47
C PHE A 288 0.26 11.92 -2.50
N ILE A 289 0.30 11.26 -3.67
CA ILE A 289 1.24 11.60 -4.76
C ILE A 289 1.11 13.07 -5.16
N ALA A 290 -0.11 13.54 -5.42
CA ALA A 290 -0.37 14.92 -5.82
C ALA A 290 0.11 15.93 -4.75
N SER A 291 -0.12 15.64 -3.47
CA SER A 291 0.30 16.48 -2.36
C SER A 291 1.81 16.49 -2.16
N VAL A 292 2.48 15.34 -2.32
CA VAL A 292 3.95 15.24 -2.27
C VAL A 292 4.59 16.10 -3.37
N VAL A 293 4.13 15.94 -4.61
CA VAL A 293 4.62 16.73 -5.75
C VAL A 293 4.33 18.22 -5.54
N SER A 294 3.18 18.58 -5.00
CA SER A 294 2.82 19.96 -4.68
C SER A 294 3.75 20.56 -3.61
N SER A 295 4.04 19.82 -2.55
CA SER A 295 4.96 20.24 -1.49
C SER A 295 6.38 20.47 -2.03
N ALA A 296 6.91 19.53 -2.79
CA ALA A 296 8.25 19.62 -3.36
C ALA A 296 8.38 20.83 -4.31
N LYS A 297 7.38 21.10 -5.17
CA LYS A 297 7.32 22.30 -6.03
C LYS A 297 7.29 23.62 -5.26
N GLN A 298 6.87 23.57 -3.99
CA GLN A 298 6.84 24.71 -3.06
C GLN A 298 8.02 24.68 -2.07
N ASN A 299 9.13 24.04 -2.45
CA ASN A 299 10.35 23.93 -1.65
C ASN A 299 10.10 23.32 -0.25
N GLY A 300 9.37 22.22 -0.19
CA GLY A 300 9.09 21.47 1.05
C GLY A 300 8.04 22.14 1.97
N ALA A 301 7.19 23.00 1.43
CA ALA A 301 6.12 23.59 2.23
C ALA A 301 5.12 22.54 2.70
N TRP A 302 4.58 22.70 3.92
CA TRP A 302 3.50 21.86 4.42
C TRP A 302 2.23 22.02 3.58
N VAL A 303 1.72 20.89 3.09
CA VAL A 303 0.49 20.81 2.27
C VAL A 303 -0.52 19.93 3.03
N LYS A 304 -1.78 20.37 3.02
CA LYS A 304 -2.88 19.57 3.56
C LYS A 304 -3.26 18.44 2.60
N LEU A 305 -3.38 17.25 3.14
CA LEU A 305 -4.06 16.14 2.49
C LEU A 305 -5.56 16.29 2.77
N GLY A 306 -6.31 16.92 1.86
CA GLY A 306 -7.74 17.13 2.01
C GLY A 306 -8.53 15.81 2.10
N GLU A 307 -9.69 15.86 2.74
CA GLU A 307 -10.76 14.87 2.54
C GLU A 307 -11.30 15.05 1.12
N LEU A 308 -11.52 13.93 0.40
CA LEU A 308 -11.92 13.91 -1.02
C LEU A 308 -13.27 13.20 -1.20
#